data_bad8b31247e6d07cb14c67be26768591
#
_entry.id   bad8b31247e6d07cb14c67be26768591
#
_cell.length_a   1.000
_cell.length_b   1.000
_cell.length_c   1.000
_cell.angle_alpha   90.00
_cell.angle_beta   90.00
_cell.angle_gamma   90.00
#
_symmetry.space_group_name_H-M   'P 1'
#
loop_
_entity.id
_entity.type
_entity.pdbx_description
1 polymer ?
#
loop_
_entity_poly.entity_id
_entity_poly.type
_entity_poly.pdbx_seq_one_letter_code
_entity_poly.pdbx_strand_id
1 'polypeptide(L)'
;MNQHAHLDTNLSSPEEWVVDQDWLSYTQRDHSTWQQLYARMGVILKDRICDEFFSGLEVLGLPSKEVVKFDTLSSKLNKATGWEYVAVSGYIPTEIFFQHLANRRFPSSRFMRDLDGLSYQELPDIFHDVYGHAPLLMNPVIANFIQAFGQAGVAATSEAERIKLARLYWFTIEVGLITHPNGPRAYGAAIASSEKETLFALHDKSPHILQFDPVRIMRTPYSMYDLQETYFVINSMQDLIDLAQGGFACVKDSANELPDIERGELLSSDRVIQRGTCEYYENLKQPKR
;
A
#
# COMPACT_ATOMS: atom_id res chain seq x y z
N MET A 1 -20.32 -5.76 17.16
CA MET A 1 -21.13 -6.73 16.38
C MET A 1 -20.31 -7.07 15.15
N ASN A 2 -19.75 -8.29 15.11
CA ASN A 2 -18.93 -8.76 14.00
C ASN A 2 -19.79 -8.92 12.75
N GLN A 3 -19.75 -7.95 11.85
CA GLN A 3 -20.17 -8.15 10.47
C GLN A 3 -18.97 -8.72 9.69
N HIS A 4 -18.66 -9.99 9.92
CA HIS A 4 -17.98 -10.76 8.89
C HIS A 4 -19.02 -10.95 7.76
N ALA A 5 -18.89 -10.13 6.71
CA ALA A 5 -19.58 -10.42 5.48
C ALA A 5 -19.20 -11.86 5.09
N HIS A 6 -20.17 -12.74 4.95
CA HIS A 6 -19.96 -14.06 4.39
C HIS A 6 -19.40 -13.85 2.99
N LEU A 7 -18.10 -14.16 2.81
CA LEU A 7 -17.48 -14.21 1.51
C LEU A 7 -18.20 -15.28 0.68
N ASP A 8 -18.81 -14.86 -0.41
CA ASP A 8 -19.43 -15.77 -1.36
C ASP A 8 -18.32 -16.48 -2.14
N THR A 9 -17.92 -17.65 -1.67
CA THR A 9 -16.82 -18.45 -2.23
C THR A 9 -17.12 -19.06 -3.60
N ASN A 10 -18.30 -18.79 -4.15
CA ASN A 10 -18.70 -19.28 -5.49
C ASN A 10 -18.31 -18.31 -6.61
N LEU A 11 -17.87 -17.09 -6.28
CA LEU A 11 -17.47 -16.10 -7.28
C LEU A 11 -16.10 -16.46 -7.86
N SER A 12 -16.02 -16.63 -9.17
CA SER A 12 -14.85 -17.14 -9.87
C SER A 12 -14.12 -16.09 -10.73
N SER A 13 -14.79 -15.00 -11.08
CA SER A 13 -14.20 -13.91 -11.87
C SER A 13 -14.10 -12.60 -11.09
N PRO A 14 -13.09 -11.74 -11.36
CA PRO A 14 -12.96 -10.48 -10.67
C PRO A 14 -14.15 -9.54 -10.89
N GLU A 15 -14.85 -9.65 -12.02
CA GLU A 15 -16.04 -8.84 -12.34
C GLU A 15 -17.20 -9.08 -11.37
N GLU A 16 -17.32 -10.28 -10.84
CA GLU A 16 -18.39 -10.66 -9.90
C GLU A 16 -18.25 -9.96 -8.53
N TRP A 17 -17.04 -9.45 -8.23
CA TRP A 17 -16.73 -8.70 -7.00
C TRP A 17 -16.92 -7.19 -7.17
N VAL A 18 -17.10 -6.71 -8.40
CA VAL A 18 -17.30 -5.29 -8.67
C VAL A 18 -18.74 -4.89 -8.34
N VAL A 19 -18.87 -3.79 -7.63
CA VAL A 19 -20.15 -3.17 -7.29
C VAL A 19 -20.19 -1.72 -7.76
N ASP A 20 -21.38 -1.12 -7.76
CA ASP A 20 -21.50 0.32 -7.97
C ASP A 20 -20.83 1.07 -6.80
N GLN A 21 -20.10 2.14 -7.10
CA GLN A 21 -19.56 3.03 -6.07
C GLN A 21 -20.70 3.63 -5.22
N ASP A 22 -21.87 3.82 -5.83
CA ASP A 22 -23.02 4.46 -5.18
C ASP A 22 -22.66 5.82 -4.56
N TRP A 23 -21.99 6.66 -5.38
CA TRP A 23 -21.43 7.93 -4.90
C TRP A 23 -22.45 8.83 -4.22
N LEU A 24 -23.73 8.76 -4.61
CA LEU A 24 -24.81 9.55 -4.02
C LEU A 24 -25.16 9.11 -2.59
N SER A 25 -24.73 7.93 -2.15
CA SER A 25 -24.93 7.45 -0.78
C SER A 25 -23.98 8.09 0.24
N TYR A 26 -22.87 8.74 -0.20
CA TYR A 26 -22.00 9.44 0.73
C TYR A 26 -22.71 10.61 1.40
N THR A 27 -22.63 10.61 2.72
CA THR A 27 -23.23 11.64 3.57
C THR A 27 -22.36 12.90 3.63
N GLN A 28 -22.92 13.99 4.14
CA GLN A 28 -22.13 15.20 4.44
C GLN A 28 -20.97 14.90 5.42
N ARG A 29 -21.15 13.92 6.33
CA ARG A 29 -20.09 13.48 7.25
C ARG A 29 -18.94 12.84 6.49
N ASP A 30 -19.20 11.97 5.53
CA ASP A 30 -18.18 11.32 4.72
C ASP A 30 -17.36 12.35 3.92
N HIS A 31 -18.03 13.30 3.29
CA HIS A 31 -17.35 14.39 2.56
C HIS A 31 -16.50 15.26 3.51
N SER A 32 -17.00 15.54 4.72
CA SER A 32 -16.27 16.30 5.74
C SER A 32 -15.05 15.52 6.24
N THR A 33 -15.16 14.21 6.44
CA THR A 33 -14.03 13.34 6.82
C THR A 33 -12.96 13.34 5.74
N TRP A 34 -13.33 13.16 4.48
CA TRP A 34 -12.43 13.25 3.34
C TRP A 34 -11.68 14.59 3.33
N GLN A 35 -12.41 15.71 3.45
CA GLN A 35 -11.82 17.06 3.45
C GLN A 35 -10.80 17.24 4.56
N GLN A 36 -11.10 16.76 5.78
CA GLN A 36 -10.20 16.88 6.92
C GLN A 36 -8.93 16.04 6.72
N LEU A 37 -9.07 14.80 6.25
CA LEU A 37 -7.93 13.93 5.94
C LEU A 37 -7.07 14.51 4.82
N TYR A 38 -7.69 15.00 3.74
CA TYR A 38 -6.98 15.62 2.62
C TYR A 38 -6.14 16.82 3.07
N ALA A 39 -6.74 17.73 3.85
CA ALA A 39 -6.06 18.90 4.36
C ALA A 39 -4.93 18.52 5.34
N ARG A 40 -5.19 17.57 6.23
CA ARG A 40 -4.22 17.08 7.22
C ARG A 40 -3.02 16.42 6.57
N MET A 41 -3.27 15.47 5.66
CA MET A 41 -2.19 14.75 4.98
C MET A 41 -1.39 15.66 4.04
N GLY A 42 -2.02 16.66 3.42
CA GLY A 42 -1.31 17.68 2.63
C GLY A 42 -0.25 18.46 3.44
N VAL A 43 -0.47 18.66 4.74
CA VAL A 43 0.51 19.27 5.66
C VAL A 43 1.54 18.25 6.14
N ILE A 44 1.09 17.07 6.55
CA ILE A 44 1.96 16.01 7.11
C ILE A 44 2.98 15.52 6.08
N LEU A 45 2.56 15.32 4.83
CA LEU A 45 3.41 14.75 3.78
C LEU A 45 4.45 15.73 3.21
N LYS A 46 4.31 17.02 3.49
CA LYS A 46 5.28 18.01 3.03
C LYS A 46 6.69 17.61 3.49
N ASP A 47 7.65 17.57 2.54
CA ASP A 47 9.04 17.16 2.75
C ASP A 47 9.23 15.71 3.25
N ARG A 48 8.17 14.88 3.28
CA ARG A 48 8.19 13.51 3.77
C ARG A 48 7.83 12.46 2.72
N ILE A 49 7.16 12.87 1.65
CA ILE A 49 6.83 11.96 0.54
C ILE A 49 7.63 12.33 -0.71
N CYS A 50 7.79 11.39 -1.64
CA CYS A 50 8.49 11.61 -2.91
C CYS A 50 7.80 12.69 -3.77
N ASP A 51 8.57 13.35 -4.60
CA ASP A 51 8.08 14.45 -5.43
C ASP A 51 7.07 13.97 -6.48
N GLU A 52 7.19 12.71 -6.93
CA GLU A 52 6.26 12.07 -7.86
C GLU A 52 4.84 11.98 -7.30
N PHE A 53 4.68 11.82 -5.99
CA PHE A 53 3.36 11.80 -5.36
C PHE A 53 2.64 13.13 -5.52
N PHE A 54 3.29 14.24 -5.19
CA PHE A 54 2.68 15.57 -5.34
C PHE A 54 2.46 15.94 -6.80
N SER A 55 3.38 15.58 -7.69
CA SER A 55 3.22 15.78 -9.14
C SER A 55 2.00 15.01 -9.65
N GLY A 56 1.83 13.76 -9.23
CA GLY A 56 0.67 12.96 -9.58
C GLY A 56 -0.62 13.50 -8.98
N LEU A 57 -0.59 13.95 -7.73
CA LEU A 57 -1.76 14.54 -7.05
C LEU A 57 -2.24 15.82 -7.76
N GLU A 58 -1.31 16.68 -8.18
CA GLU A 58 -1.61 17.91 -8.93
C GLU A 58 -2.25 17.61 -10.29
N VAL A 59 -1.64 16.74 -11.10
CA VAL A 59 -2.17 16.35 -12.40
C VAL A 59 -3.52 15.64 -12.28
N LEU A 60 -3.65 14.77 -11.28
CA LEU A 60 -4.88 14.05 -11.00
C LEU A 60 -6.00 15.00 -10.54
N GLY A 61 -5.66 16.06 -9.83
CA GLY A 61 -6.60 17.08 -9.34
C GLY A 61 -7.75 16.45 -8.56
N LEU A 62 -7.43 15.68 -7.53
CA LEU A 62 -8.43 15.09 -6.64
C LEU A 62 -9.25 16.19 -5.96
N PRO A 63 -10.58 16.01 -5.81
CA PRO A 63 -11.40 16.97 -5.08
C PRO A 63 -10.97 17.00 -3.61
N SER A 64 -10.68 18.19 -3.09
CA SER A 64 -10.26 18.34 -1.69
C SER A 64 -11.43 18.42 -0.70
N LYS A 65 -12.68 18.59 -1.16
CA LYS A 65 -13.85 18.87 -0.32
C LYS A 65 -14.90 17.77 -0.31
N GLU A 66 -14.75 16.77 -1.15
CA GLU A 66 -15.71 15.69 -1.30
C GLU A 66 -15.03 14.39 -1.70
N VAL A 67 -15.65 13.27 -1.37
CA VAL A 67 -15.22 11.96 -1.83
C VAL A 67 -15.20 11.93 -3.36
N VAL A 68 -14.12 11.40 -3.94
CA VAL A 68 -13.94 11.34 -5.39
C VAL A 68 -14.92 10.38 -6.06
N LYS A 69 -15.33 10.71 -7.29
CA LYS A 69 -16.08 9.80 -8.17
C LYS A 69 -15.10 8.92 -8.95
N PHE A 70 -15.29 7.61 -8.90
CA PHE A 70 -14.41 6.67 -9.61
C PHE A 70 -14.41 6.86 -11.12
N ASP A 71 -15.54 7.20 -11.72
CA ASP A 71 -15.60 7.50 -13.16
C ASP A 71 -14.68 8.67 -13.55
N THR A 72 -14.70 9.74 -12.76
CA THR A 72 -13.84 10.90 -12.99
C THR A 72 -12.36 10.57 -12.75
N LEU A 73 -12.06 9.83 -11.69
CA LEU A 73 -10.72 9.36 -11.36
C LEU A 73 -10.17 8.44 -12.47
N SER A 74 -10.94 7.42 -12.84
CA SER A 74 -10.60 6.44 -13.86
C SER A 74 -10.39 7.08 -15.24
N SER A 75 -11.19 8.08 -15.60
CA SER A 75 -11.00 8.82 -16.86
C SER A 75 -9.62 9.49 -16.95
N LYS A 76 -9.08 10.01 -15.83
CA LYS A 76 -7.76 10.65 -15.78
C LYS A 76 -6.64 9.60 -15.76
N LEU A 77 -6.75 8.58 -14.94
CA LEU A 77 -5.78 7.50 -14.85
C LEU A 77 -5.68 6.71 -16.16
N ASN A 78 -6.81 6.43 -16.80
CA ASN A 78 -6.83 5.71 -18.07
C ASN A 78 -6.05 6.44 -19.16
N LYS A 79 -6.19 7.77 -19.25
CA LYS A 79 -5.41 8.58 -20.19
C LYS A 79 -3.92 8.59 -19.89
N ALA A 80 -3.53 8.54 -18.63
CA ALA A 80 -2.14 8.63 -18.21
C ALA A 80 -1.42 7.27 -18.28
N THR A 81 -2.03 6.22 -17.75
CA THR A 81 -1.37 4.94 -17.52
C THR A 81 -2.25 3.73 -17.85
N GLY A 82 -3.47 3.93 -18.33
CA GLY A 82 -4.40 2.86 -18.66
C GLY A 82 -5.09 2.22 -17.44
N TRP A 83 -5.00 2.83 -16.26
CA TRP A 83 -5.62 2.33 -15.03
C TRP A 83 -7.04 2.86 -14.84
N GLU A 84 -7.84 2.07 -14.13
CA GLU A 84 -9.17 2.45 -13.65
C GLU A 84 -9.39 1.98 -12.21
N TYR A 85 -10.30 2.65 -11.51
CA TYR A 85 -10.78 2.24 -10.19
C TYR A 85 -12.09 1.49 -10.33
N VAL A 86 -12.22 0.39 -9.58
CA VAL A 86 -13.46 -0.38 -9.46
C VAL A 86 -13.84 -0.46 -7.98
N ALA A 87 -15.12 -0.22 -7.68
CA ALA A 87 -15.60 -0.40 -6.31
C ALA A 87 -15.80 -1.88 -6.01
N VAL A 88 -15.41 -2.29 -4.80
CA VAL A 88 -15.66 -3.63 -4.28
C VAL A 88 -16.42 -3.55 -2.96
N SER A 89 -17.18 -4.61 -2.63
CA SER A 89 -18.08 -4.59 -1.45
C SER A 89 -17.37 -4.73 -0.11
N GLY A 90 -16.04 -4.85 -0.08
CA GLY A 90 -15.24 -5.03 1.13
C GLY A 90 -13.98 -5.82 0.84
N TYR A 91 -13.59 -6.69 1.76
CA TYR A 91 -12.42 -7.54 1.55
C TYR A 91 -12.66 -8.54 0.41
N ILE A 92 -11.74 -8.57 -0.54
CA ILE A 92 -11.75 -9.52 -1.67
C ILE A 92 -10.61 -10.54 -1.51
N PRO A 93 -10.76 -11.78 -2.03
CA PRO A 93 -9.68 -12.76 -2.01
C PRO A 93 -8.42 -12.25 -2.70
N THR A 94 -7.28 -12.67 -2.21
CA THR A 94 -5.96 -12.25 -2.76
C THR A 94 -5.83 -12.58 -4.24
N GLU A 95 -6.37 -13.70 -4.71
CA GLU A 95 -6.38 -14.08 -6.11
C GLU A 95 -7.18 -13.11 -6.98
N ILE A 96 -8.33 -12.66 -6.49
CA ILE A 96 -9.17 -11.66 -7.16
C ILE A 96 -8.47 -10.30 -7.19
N PHE A 97 -7.82 -9.93 -6.09
CA PHE A 97 -7.00 -8.72 -6.02
C PHE A 97 -5.90 -8.72 -7.09
N PHE A 98 -5.13 -9.82 -7.21
CA PHE A 98 -4.12 -9.96 -8.25
C PHE A 98 -4.70 -9.89 -9.66
N GLN A 99 -5.86 -10.51 -9.92
CA GLN A 99 -6.51 -10.45 -11.22
C GLN A 99 -6.91 -9.02 -11.59
N HIS A 100 -7.41 -8.23 -10.66
CA HIS A 100 -7.70 -6.82 -10.89
C HIS A 100 -6.41 -6.06 -11.26
N LEU A 101 -5.35 -6.16 -10.45
CA LEU A 101 -4.09 -5.46 -10.72
C LEU A 101 -3.47 -5.86 -12.06
N ALA A 102 -3.50 -7.15 -12.41
CA ALA A 102 -3.01 -7.66 -13.71
C ALA A 102 -3.71 -6.99 -14.90
N ASN A 103 -4.97 -6.60 -14.74
CA ASN A 103 -5.80 -5.96 -15.74
C ASN A 103 -5.88 -4.43 -15.59
N ARG A 104 -4.95 -3.81 -14.86
CA ARG A 104 -4.91 -2.36 -14.57
C ARG A 104 -6.19 -1.82 -13.93
N ARG A 105 -6.84 -2.61 -13.11
CA ARG A 105 -7.96 -2.22 -12.26
C ARG A 105 -7.50 -2.13 -10.82
N PHE A 106 -7.75 -1.03 -10.18
CA PHE A 106 -7.48 -0.88 -8.74
C PHE A 106 -8.79 -1.13 -7.98
N PRO A 107 -8.93 -2.25 -7.27
CA PRO A 107 -10.11 -2.52 -6.46
C PRO A 107 -10.06 -1.68 -5.19
N SER A 108 -11.05 -0.84 -5.01
CA SER A 108 -11.15 0.06 -3.86
C SER A 108 -12.42 -0.21 -3.07
N SER A 109 -12.28 -0.14 -1.75
CA SER A 109 -13.44 -0.08 -0.89
C SER A 109 -14.23 1.21 -1.14
N ARG A 110 -15.52 1.21 -0.83
CA ARG A 110 -16.39 2.38 -0.99
C ARG A 110 -16.79 3.02 0.34
N PHE A 111 -16.35 2.49 1.47
CA PHE A 111 -16.65 3.11 2.75
C PHE A 111 -15.65 4.21 3.11
N MET A 112 -16.10 5.19 3.89
CA MET A 112 -15.27 6.21 4.49
C MET A 112 -15.12 5.93 5.98
N ARG A 113 -13.90 5.98 6.53
CA ARG A 113 -13.65 5.83 7.97
C ARG A 113 -14.35 6.93 8.78
N ASP A 114 -14.68 6.64 10.02
CA ASP A 114 -15.17 7.65 10.95
C ASP A 114 -14.04 8.58 11.43
N LEU A 115 -14.42 9.82 11.82
CA LEU A 115 -13.47 10.80 12.37
C LEU A 115 -12.74 10.30 13.61
N ASP A 116 -13.38 9.47 14.44
CA ASP A 116 -12.78 8.85 15.62
C ASP A 116 -11.66 7.85 15.25
N GLY A 117 -11.65 7.35 14.01
CA GLY A 117 -10.63 6.45 13.43
C GLY A 117 -9.52 7.15 12.65
N LEU A 118 -9.35 8.48 12.76
CA LEU A 118 -8.38 9.24 11.96
C LEU A 118 -6.93 8.81 12.14
N SER A 119 -6.57 8.23 13.28
CA SER A 119 -5.18 7.90 13.62
C SER A 119 -4.69 6.56 13.08
N TYR A 120 -5.57 5.56 12.95
CA TYR A 120 -5.25 4.24 12.42
C TYR A 120 -6.54 3.53 11.97
N GLN A 121 -6.53 2.97 10.77
CA GLN A 121 -7.64 2.22 10.21
C GLN A 121 -7.25 0.75 10.06
N GLU A 122 -8.05 -0.15 10.62
CA GLU A 122 -7.81 -1.60 10.53
C GLU A 122 -8.05 -2.18 9.12
N LEU A 123 -8.92 -1.52 8.32
CA LEU A 123 -9.20 -1.91 6.94
C LEU A 123 -8.98 -0.72 6.01
N PRO A 124 -8.47 -0.92 4.78
CA PRO A 124 -8.34 0.15 3.81
C PRO A 124 -9.72 0.74 3.49
N ASP A 125 -9.84 2.05 3.59
CA ASP A 125 -11.03 2.82 3.20
C ASP A 125 -10.78 3.57 1.90
N ILE A 126 -11.81 4.22 1.35
CA ILE A 126 -11.69 4.94 0.09
C ILE A 126 -10.63 6.06 0.13
N PHE A 127 -10.36 6.66 1.32
CA PHE A 127 -9.31 7.67 1.42
C PHE A 127 -7.92 7.04 1.24
N HIS A 128 -7.66 5.92 1.92
CA HIS A 128 -6.42 5.17 1.74
C HIS A 128 -6.26 4.73 0.28
N ASP A 129 -7.28 4.05 -0.26
CA ASP A 129 -7.22 3.48 -1.61
C ASP A 129 -7.01 4.55 -2.67
N VAL A 130 -7.66 5.71 -2.56
CA VAL A 130 -7.55 6.75 -3.57
C VAL A 130 -6.44 7.74 -3.28
N TYR A 131 -6.42 8.36 -2.09
CA TYR A 131 -5.42 9.38 -1.78
C TYR A 131 -4.02 8.78 -1.69
N GLY A 132 -3.90 7.58 -1.14
CA GLY A 132 -2.63 6.88 -1.01
C GLY A 132 -2.07 6.38 -2.35
N HIS A 133 -2.89 5.72 -3.17
CA HIS A 133 -2.41 5.02 -4.37
C HIS A 133 -2.54 5.82 -5.67
N ALA A 134 -3.66 6.54 -5.88
CA ALA A 134 -3.94 7.13 -7.19
C ALA A 134 -2.90 8.16 -7.67
N PRO A 135 -2.30 9.00 -6.82
CA PRO A 135 -1.27 9.93 -7.27
C PRO A 135 -0.07 9.23 -7.91
N LEU A 136 0.39 8.13 -7.34
CA LEU A 136 1.52 7.37 -7.88
C LEU A 136 1.13 6.47 -9.06
N LEU A 137 -0.14 6.07 -9.20
CA LEU A 137 -0.63 5.41 -10.42
C LEU A 137 -0.58 6.32 -11.66
N MET A 138 -0.44 7.64 -11.50
CA MET A 138 -0.12 8.56 -12.60
C MET A 138 1.30 8.38 -13.13
N ASN A 139 2.21 7.80 -12.34
CA ASN A 139 3.58 7.51 -12.75
C ASN A 139 3.64 6.16 -13.49
N PRO A 140 4.09 6.12 -14.76
CA PRO A 140 4.14 4.89 -15.55
C PRO A 140 5.01 3.78 -14.92
N VAL A 141 6.03 4.13 -14.15
CA VAL A 141 6.90 3.14 -13.48
C VAL A 141 6.11 2.38 -12.44
N ILE A 142 5.44 3.10 -11.53
CA ILE A 142 4.61 2.51 -10.47
C ILE A 142 3.44 1.74 -11.09
N ALA A 143 2.76 2.34 -12.08
CA ALA A 143 1.63 1.73 -12.78
C ALA A 143 2.02 0.39 -13.43
N ASN A 144 3.16 0.32 -14.10
CA ASN A 144 3.67 -0.91 -14.71
C ASN A 144 4.15 -1.92 -13.67
N PHE A 145 4.78 -1.46 -12.58
CA PHE A 145 5.21 -2.31 -11.48
C PHE A 145 4.02 -3.02 -10.82
N ILE A 146 2.94 -2.27 -10.50
CA ILE A 146 1.74 -2.84 -9.88
C ILE A 146 1.05 -3.83 -10.83
N GLN A 147 1.00 -3.55 -12.13
CA GLN A 147 0.46 -4.51 -13.10
C GLN A 147 1.31 -5.79 -13.18
N ALA A 148 2.64 -5.66 -13.29
CA ALA A 148 3.55 -6.81 -13.32
C ALA A 148 3.44 -7.64 -12.04
N PHE A 149 3.25 -6.99 -10.89
CA PHE A 149 2.99 -7.64 -9.63
C PHE A 149 1.68 -8.44 -9.66
N GLY A 150 0.59 -7.85 -10.16
CA GLY A 150 -0.69 -8.55 -10.37
C GLY A 150 -0.54 -9.79 -11.26
N GLN A 151 0.19 -9.65 -12.37
CA GLN A 151 0.48 -10.76 -13.29
C GLN A 151 1.29 -11.88 -12.62
N ALA A 152 2.29 -11.53 -11.80
CA ALA A 152 3.06 -12.49 -11.03
C ALA A 152 2.20 -13.23 -10.00
N GLY A 153 1.26 -12.52 -9.36
CA GLY A 153 0.31 -13.10 -8.41
C GLY A 153 -0.67 -14.08 -9.06
N VAL A 154 -1.18 -13.75 -10.25
CA VAL A 154 -2.02 -14.65 -11.07
C VAL A 154 -1.24 -15.90 -11.51
N ALA A 155 0.04 -15.76 -11.87
CA ALA A 155 0.91 -16.84 -12.28
C ALA A 155 1.45 -17.68 -11.10
N ALA A 156 1.22 -17.27 -9.85
CA ALA A 156 1.68 -18.00 -8.67
C ALA A 156 0.96 -19.34 -8.54
N THR A 157 1.73 -20.40 -8.34
CA THR A 157 1.25 -21.80 -8.32
C THR A 157 0.91 -22.32 -6.93
N SER A 158 1.29 -21.56 -5.89
CA SER A 158 1.05 -21.95 -4.50
C SER A 158 0.68 -20.76 -3.63
N GLU A 159 0.03 -21.04 -2.50
CA GLU A 159 -0.26 -20.03 -1.47
C GLU A 159 1.02 -19.42 -0.89
N ALA A 160 2.06 -20.23 -0.72
CA ALA A 160 3.36 -19.75 -0.25
C ALA A 160 3.97 -18.69 -1.18
N GLU A 161 3.87 -18.87 -2.50
CA GLU A 161 4.31 -17.87 -3.47
C GLU A 161 3.48 -16.58 -3.37
N ARG A 162 2.15 -16.68 -3.25
CA ARG A 162 1.27 -15.53 -3.08
C ARG A 162 1.58 -14.74 -1.82
N ILE A 163 1.85 -15.43 -0.70
CA ILE A 163 2.27 -14.79 0.55
C ILE A 163 3.58 -14.02 0.36
N LYS A 164 4.58 -14.60 -0.32
CA LYS A 164 5.86 -13.92 -0.56
C LYS A 164 5.68 -12.68 -1.46
N LEU A 165 4.86 -12.77 -2.48
CA LEU A 165 4.49 -11.63 -3.33
C LEU A 165 3.74 -10.55 -2.51
N ALA A 166 2.76 -10.94 -1.68
CA ALA A 166 2.03 -9.99 -0.84
C ALA A 166 2.96 -9.21 0.11
N ARG A 167 4.01 -9.85 0.66
CA ARG A 167 5.05 -9.17 1.45
C ARG A 167 5.82 -8.15 0.61
N LEU A 168 6.14 -8.50 -0.63
CA LEU A 168 6.81 -7.59 -1.54
C LEU A 168 5.93 -6.37 -1.84
N TYR A 169 4.65 -6.59 -2.13
CA TYR A 169 3.68 -5.50 -2.32
C TYR A 169 3.61 -4.60 -1.08
N TRP A 170 3.49 -5.21 0.10
CA TRP A 170 3.41 -4.49 1.36
C TRP A 170 4.61 -3.56 1.56
N PHE A 171 5.81 -4.10 1.50
CA PHE A 171 7.03 -3.35 1.79
C PHE A 171 7.50 -2.43 0.63
N THR A 172 6.82 -2.44 -0.50
CA THR A 172 7.04 -1.49 -1.60
C THR A 172 5.87 -0.54 -1.76
N ILE A 173 4.73 -1.01 -2.25
CA ILE A 173 3.60 -0.16 -2.64
C ILE A 173 2.87 0.41 -1.42
N GLU A 174 2.81 -0.32 -0.30
CA GLU A 174 2.11 0.15 0.90
C GLU A 174 2.99 0.97 1.84
N VAL A 175 4.18 0.49 2.19
CA VAL A 175 5.05 1.14 3.18
C VAL A 175 6.47 1.41 2.66
N GLY A 176 6.64 1.52 1.36
CA GLY A 176 7.95 1.73 0.73
C GLY A 176 8.53 3.13 0.98
N LEU A 177 9.86 3.15 1.15
CA LEU A 177 10.66 4.37 1.26
C LEU A 177 11.63 4.48 0.08
N ILE A 178 12.00 5.71 -0.27
CA ILE A 178 12.94 6.03 -1.35
C ILE A 178 14.05 6.96 -0.84
N THR A 179 15.25 6.75 -1.34
CA THR A 179 16.42 7.60 -1.03
C THR A 179 16.19 9.05 -1.49
N HIS A 180 16.50 9.99 -0.61
CA HIS A 180 16.48 11.41 -0.90
C HIS A 180 17.69 12.08 -0.21
N PRO A 181 18.27 13.19 -0.74
CA PRO A 181 19.45 13.85 -0.16
C PRO A 181 19.30 14.26 1.31
N ASN A 182 18.08 14.57 1.76
CA ASN A 182 17.78 14.99 3.12
C ASN A 182 17.26 13.86 4.04
N GLY A 183 17.54 12.60 3.70
CA GLY A 183 17.01 11.42 4.39
C GLY A 183 15.87 10.76 3.61
N PRO A 184 15.51 9.52 3.93
CA PRO A 184 14.47 8.78 3.20
C PRO A 184 13.15 9.54 3.16
N ARG A 185 12.42 9.43 2.03
CA ARG A 185 11.04 9.87 1.87
C ARG A 185 10.13 8.67 1.59
N ALA A 186 8.87 8.80 1.94
CA ALA A 186 7.88 7.77 1.63
C ALA A 186 7.50 7.80 0.14
N TYR A 187 7.14 6.64 -0.39
CA TYR A 187 6.32 6.51 -1.60
C TYR A 187 5.18 5.51 -1.38
N GLY A 188 5.12 4.85 -0.23
CA GLY A 188 4.09 3.87 0.09
C GLY A 188 2.75 4.51 0.44
N ALA A 189 1.66 3.88 -0.04
CA ALA A 189 0.30 4.40 0.07
C ALA A 189 -0.24 4.39 1.51
N ALA A 190 0.10 3.37 2.31
CA ALA A 190 -0.28 3.31 3.72
C ALA A 190 0.38 4.44 4.52
N ILE A 191 1.64 4.77 4.20
CA ILE A 191 2.31 5.94 4.78
C ILE A 191 1.62 7.23 4.30
N ALA A 192 1.33 7.35 3.00
CA ALA A 192 0.73 8.55 2.42
C ALA A 192 -0.68 8.87 2.96
N SER A 193 -1.40 7.88 3.47
CA SER A 193 -2.79 8.01 3.96
C SER A 193 -2.95 7.95 5.49
N SER A 194 -1.84 7.81 6.23
CA SER A 194 -1.81 7.70 7.69
C SER A 194 -0.76 8.61 8.32
N GLU A 195 -1.20 9.60 9.10
CA GLU A 195 -0.27 10.45 9.87
C GLU A 195 0.62 9.64 10.80
N LYS A 196 0.02 8.66 11.51
CA LYS A 196 0.74 7.82 12.47
C LYS A 196 1.86 7.04 11.78
N GLU A 197 1.56 6.40 10.63
CA GLU A 197 2.54 5.64 9.87
C GLU A 197 3.62 6.57 9.27
N THR A 198 3.23 7.74 8.75
CA THR A 198 4.18 8.73 8.21
C THR A 198 5.21 9.16 9.25
N LEU A 199 4.73 9.55 10.44
CA LEU A 199 5.61 10.03 11.50
C LEU A 199 6.47 8.91 12.09
N PHE A 200 5.90 7.72 12.24
CA PHE A 200 6.62 6.56 12.75
C PHE A 200 7.72 6.09 11.77
N ALA A 201 7.38 5.88 10.51
CA ALA A 201 8.34 5.38 9.51
C ALA A 201 9.53 6.33 9.30
N LEU A 202 9.34 7.65 9.42
CA LEU A 202 10.34 8.65 9.03
C LEU A 202 11.03 9.35 10.20
N HIS A 203 10.44 9.32 11.40
CA HIS A 203 10.96 10.10 12.54
C HIS A 203 11.09 9.31 13.84
N ASP A 204 10.45 8.16 13.96
CA ASP A 204 10.59 7.34 15.16
C ASP A 204 11.94 6.60 15.17
N LYS A 205 12.43 6.30 16.36
CA LYS A 205 13.68 5.54 16.54
C LYS A 205 13.44 4.05 16.66
N SER A 206 12.19 3.62 16.75
CA SER A 206 11.84 2.22 16.98
C SER A 206 12.09 1.33 15.77
N PRO A 207 11.66 1.68 14.53
CA PRO A 207 11.78 0.78 13.40
C PRO A 207 13.22 0.70 12.87
N HIS A 208 13.57 -0.47 12.33
CA HIS A 208 14.73 -0.61 11.46
C HIS A 208 14.44 -0.03 10.08
N ILE A 209 15.41 0.67 9.50
CA ILE A 209 15.36 1.09 8.11
C ILE A 209 16.50 0.40 7.36
N LEU A 210 16.15 -0.43 6.40
CA LEU A 210 17.07 -1.27 5.62
C LEU A 210 17.09 -0.83 4.16
N GLN A 211 18.21 -1.06 3.50
CA GLN A 211 18.29 -0.96 2.05
C GLN A 211 17.39 -2.01 1.41
N PHE A 212 16.74 -1.65 0.32
CA PHE A 212 15.90 -2.55 -0.47
C PHE A 212 16.65 -3.83 -0.87
N ASP A 213 16.07 -4.96 -0.51
CA ASP A 213 16.48 -6.31 -0.91
C ASP A 213 15.20 -7.15 -1.08
N PRO A 214 14.81 -7.49 -2.31
CA PRO A 214 13.58 -8.23 -2.56
C PRO A 214 13.52 -9.60 -1.88
N VAL A 215 14.63 -10.33 -1.78
CA VAL A 215 14.67 -11.63 -1.09
C VAL A 215 14.46 -11.45 0.41
N ARG A 216 15.09 -10.44 0.99
CA ARG A 216 14.91 -10.07 2.41
C ARG A 216 13.45 -9.70 2.70
N ILE A 217 12.84 -8.89 1.82
CA ILE A 217 11.44 -8.46 1.93
C ILE A 217 10.50 -9.67 1.90
N MET A 218 10.63 -10.56 0.93
CA MET A 218 9.75 -11.73 0.79
C MET A 218 9.82 -12.69 1.99
N ARG A 219 10.87 -12.62 2.78
CA ARG A 219 11.06 -13.40 4.02
C ARG A 219 10.64 -12.66 5.27
N THR A 220 10.23 -11.39 5.17
CA THR A 220 9.83 -10.55 6.31
C THR A 220 8.32 -10.57 6.48
N PRO A 221 7.77 -11.18 7.53
CA PRO A 221 6.36 -11.06 7.86
C PRO A 221 5.98 -9.61 8.20
N TYR A 222 4.74 -9.24 7.92
CA TYR A 222 4.18 -7.92 8.23
C TYR A 222 2.88 -8.04 9.01
N SER A 223 2.41 -6.94 9.57
CA SER A 223 1.08 -6.82 10.16
C SER A 223 0.35 -5.64 9.51
N MET A 224 -0.89 -5.88 9.09
CA MET A 224 -1.79 -4.80 8.62
C MET A 224 -2.40 -4.00 9.78
N TYR A 225 -2.32 -4.54 11.00
CA TYR A 225 -2.98 -3.98 12.18
C TYR A 225 -2.05 -3.15 13.06
N ASP A 226 -0.77 -3.05 12.68
CA ASP A 226 0.25 -2.41 13.49
C ASP A 226 1.30 -1.71 12.64
N LEU A 227 2.03 -0.75 13.25
CA LEU A 227 3.20 -0.13 12.66
C LEU A 227 4.28 -1.19 12.40
N GLN A 228 5.12 -0.97 11.38
CA GLN A 228 6.10 -1.97 10.98
C GLN A 228 7.40 -1.85 11.81
N GLU A 229 8.01 -2.98 12.17
CA GLU A 229 9.34 -3.00 12.82
C GLU A 229 10.47 -2.72 11.86
N THR A 230 10.21 -2.88 10.56
CA THR A 230 11.22 -2.72 9.51
C THR A 230 10.60 -2.05 8.29
N TYR A 231 11.30 -1.09 7.72
CA TYR A 231 10.99 -0.45 6.44
C TYR A 231 12.16 -0.63 5.48
N PHE A 232 11.87 -0.59 4.18
CA PHE A 232 12.87 -0.76 3.13
C PHE A 232 12.93 0.45 2.22
N VAL A 233 14.16 0.86 1.88
CA VAL A 233 14.46 2.06 1.08
C VAL A 233 15.00 1.65 -0.28
N ILE A 234 14.28 1.97 -1.36
CA ILE A 234 14.82 1.87 -2.72
C ILE A 234 15.77 3.03 -3.01
N ASN A 235 16.77 2.81 -3.87
CA ASN A 235 17.65 3.90 -4.29
C ASN A 235 16.94 4.88 -5.21
N SER A 236 16.14 4.35 -6.13
CA SER A 236 15.31 5.09 -7.09
C SER A 236 14.21 4.20 -7.62
N MET A 237 13.28 4.75 -8.39
CA MET A 237 12.24 3.99 -9.09
C MET A 237 12.81 2.94 -10.06
N GLN A 238 14.09 3.02 -10.42
CA GLN A 238 14.76 2.01 -11.27
C GLN A 238 14.79 0.64 -10.58
N ASP A 239 14.93 0.59 -9.25
CA ASP A 239 14.93 -0.68 -8.51
C ASP A 239 13.61 -1.46 -8.72
N LEU A 240 12.47 -0.74 -8.84
CA LEU A 240 11.18 -1.35 -9.14
C LEU A 240 11.07 -1.81 -10.60
N ILE A 241 11.62 -1.02 -11.53
CA ILE A 241 11.67 -1.40 -12.95
C ILE A 241 12.45 -2.70 -13.12
N ASP A 242 13.66 -2.77 -12.54
CA ASP A 242 14.55 -3.92 -12.65
C ASP A 242 13.90 -5.18 -12.07
N LEU A 243 13.22 -5.05 -10.93
CA LEU A 243 12.49 -6.15 -10.31
C LEU A 243 11.32 -6.64 -11.17
N ALA A 244 10.54 -5.73 -11.75
CA ALA A 244 9.42 -6.06 -12.62
C ALA A 244 9.86 -6.72 -13.93
N GLN A 245 10.95 -6.25 -14.55
CA GLN A 245 11.52 -6.82 -15.77
C GLN A 245 11.98 -8.28 -15.58
N GLY A 246 12.46 -8.63 -14.39
CA GLY A 246 12.79 -10.01 -14.01
C GLY A 246 11.56 -10.91 -13.76
N GLY A 247 10.35 -10.38 -13.86
CA GLY A 247 9.11 -11.13 -13.67
C GLY A 247 8.94 -11.74 -12.27
N PHE A 248 9.72 -11.29 -11.30
CA PHE A 248 9.79 -11.78 -9.91
C PHE A 248 10.19 -13.27 -9.75
N ALA A 249 10.41 -14.02 -10.83
CA ALA A 249 10.63 -15.47 -10.77
C ALA A 249 11.89 -15.84 -9.97
N CYS A 250 13.05 -15.26 -10.32
CA CYS A 250 14.29 -15.53 -9.59
C CYS A 250 14.23 -15.12 -8.10
N VAL A 251 13.45 -14.08 -7.79
CA VAL A 251 13.28 -13.61 -6.42
C VAL A 251 12.38 -14.57 -5.63
N LYS A 252 11.28 -15.05 -6.24
CA LYS A 252 10.39 -16.05 -5.63
C LYS A 252 11.15 -17.33 -5.31
N ASP A 253 11.90 -17.84 -6.27
CA ASP A 253 12.64 -19.08 -6.10
C ASP A 253 13.65 -18.96 -4.95
N SER A 254 14.46 -17.90 -4.94
CA SER A 254 15.43 -17.63 -3.87
C SER A 254 14.76 -17.45 -2.50
N ALA A 255 13.62 -16.78 -2.43
CA ALA A 255 12.90 -16.58 -1.18
C ALA A 255 12.23 -17.84 -0.66
N ASN A 256 11.81 -18.76 -1.54
CA ASN A 256 11.19 -20.03 -1.16
C ASN A 256 12.17 -21.04 -0.56
N GLU A 257 13.45 -20.93 -0.94
CA GLU A 257 14.51 -21.80 -0.41
C GLU A 257 14.95 -21.43 1.02
N LEU A 258 14.58 -20.25 1.50
CA LEU A 258 15.04 -19.70 2.76
C LEU A 258 13.88 -19.55 3.77
N PRO A 259 14.12 -19.75 5.08
CA PRO A 259 13.08 -19.56 6.10
C PRO A 259 12.65 -18.10 6.23
N ASP A 260 11.48 -17.90 6.78
CA ASP A 260 11.03 -16.56 7.20
C ASP A 260 11.96 -16.00 8.28
N ILE A 261 12.01 -14.69 8.38
CA ILE A 261 12.83 -13.95 9.33
C ILE A 261 11.91 -13.43 10.43
N GLU A 262 12.31 -13.56 11.69
CA GLU A 262 11.52 -13.03 12.80
C GLU A 262 11.32 -11.50 12.66
N ARG A 263 10.14 -11.03 13.10
CA ARG A 263 9.83 -9.59 13.07
C ARG A 263 10.84 -8.81 13.91
N GLY A 264 11.41 -7.76 13.35
CA GLY A 264 12.45 -6.94 14.00
C GLY A 264 13.84 -7.58 14.06
N GLU A 265 14.03 -8.80 13.52
CA GLU A 265 15.35 -9.42 13.44
C GLU A 265 16.21 -8.78 12.34
N LEU A 266 17.46 -8.52 12.65
CA LEU A 266 18.49 -8.07 11.70
C LEU A 266 19.44 -9.22 11.37
N LEU A 267 19.64 -9.44 10.07
CA LEU A 267 20.63 -10.38 9.56
C LEU A 267 21.99 -9.71 9.40
N SER A 268 23.07 -10.49 9.47
CA SER A 268 24.43 -10.00 9.17
C SER A 268 24.61 -9.52 7.73
N SER A 269 23.74 -9.97 6.81
CA SER A 269 23.70 -9.54 5.40
C SER A 269 22.91 -8.26 5.18
N ASP A 270 22.12 -7.78 6.15
CA ASP A 270 21.31 -6.58 6.00
C ASP A 270 22.17 -5.33 5.83
N ARG A 271 21.85 -4.52 4.84
CA ARG A 271 22.40 -3.17 4.69
C ARG A 271 21.56 -2.20 5.50
N VAL A 272 22.01 -1.95 6.74
CA VAL A 272 21.25 -1.15 7.72
C VAL A 272 21.51 0.34 7.47
N ILE A 273 20.44 1.10 7.16
CA ILE A 273 20.45 2.56 7.07
C ILE A 273 20.23 3.17 8.47
N GLN A 274 19.22 2.65 9.19
CA GLN A 274 18.96 2.99 10.58
C GLN A 274 18.72 1.72 11.39
N ARG A 275 19.50 1.55 12.46
CA ARG A 275 19.25 0.49 13.43
C ARG A 275 18.20 1.01 14.41
N GLY A 276 17.01 0.42 14.38
CA GLY A 276 15.93 0.75 15.32
C GLY A 276 16.14 0.20 16.72
N THR A 277 15.43 0.77 17.69
CA THR A 277 15.43 0.29 19.09
C THR A 277 14.46 -0.86 19.31
N CYS A 278 13.49 -1.08 18.39
CA CYS A 278 12.37 -2.03 18.51
C CYS A 278 11.45 -1.76 19.73
N GLU A 279 11.57 -0.62 20.39
CA GLU A 279 10.86 -0.30 21.63
C GLU A 279 9.35 -0.35 21.48
N TYR A 280 8.80 0.14 20.37
CA TYR A 280 7.37 0.08 20.11
C TYR A 280 6.87 -1.38 20.10
N TYR A 281 7.56 -2.26 19.39
CA TYR A 281 7.19 -3.68 19.26
C TYR A 281 7.38 -4.45 20.57
N GLU A 282 8.45 -4.18 21.30
CA GLU A 282 8.69 -4.75 22.62
C GLU A 282 7.57 -4.39 23.61
N ASN A 283 7.07 -3.15 23.53
CA ASN A 283 5.97 -2.69 24.37
C ASN A 283 4.62 -3.38 24.00
N LEU A 284 4.42 -3.76 22.74
CA LEU A 284 3.22 -4.51 22.33
C LEU A 284 3.19 -5.94 22.91
N LYS A 285 4.34 -6.55 23.13
CA LYS A 285 4.46 -7.90 23.71
C LYS A 285 4.16 -7.93 25.21
N GLN A 286 4.20 -6.77 25.89
CA GLN A 286 3.90 -6.69 27.32
C GLN A 286 2.38 -6.77 27.56
N PRO A 287 1.89 -7.58 28.52
CA PRO A 287 0.48 -7.61 28.83
C PRO A 287 0.03 -6.21 29.28
N LYS A 288 -1.03 -5.70 28.68
CA LYS A 288 -1.66 -4.45 29.11
C LYS A 288 -2.03 -4.60 30.60
N ARG A 289 -1.36 -3.83 31.49
CA ARG A 289 -1.64 -3.78 32.93
C ARG A 289 -3.00 -3.15 33.19
#